data_d07bda826f30c5c6311aa2a5bf9da86c
#
_entry.id   d07bda826f30c5c6311aa2a5bf9da86c
#
_cell.length_a   1.000
_cell.length_b   1.000
_cell.length_c   1.000
_cell.angle_alpha   90.00
_cell.angle_beta   90.00
_cell.angle_gamma   90.00
#
_symmetry.space_group_name_H-M   'P 1'
#
loop_
_entity.id
_entity.type
_entity.pdbx_description
1 polymer ?
#
loop_
_entity_poly.entity_id
_entity_poly.type
_entity_poly.pdbx_seq_one_letter_code
_entity_poly.pdbx_strand_id
1 'polypeptide(L)'
;MNGQNNTFNVENGGTFTLDGTALSGEIDHLSDTSDVTLSAGTLRLLLGTYQGSSGENFGVLSLTGGANTIYIQKNANTTFNHLQTTNLLHSRTATVNLTGNTPYGLNTNDNIRIRVSSALPTDFVVNEILPWATVAGADWVSPVTQGNTYWLIPLATYHDGPPSTWTTSSNVRITSGAPSLGSGAHSINSLKLEVSSLSFNGTSLILGSGGLLAAGGPITITGNGTIRTSANRPLYAHIYSKGLILNNGVRFMGNPDLVKTGPNDLDLDSDVTHELNTITINEGAIRLLKGVISVRGDIVVGDGAGRDLFELASQKSDNPIVRPRFGLPTMTLHGNPYGPASDEAIFRFGLGSGIRQGLAMLQIRERGTIDFGPSPGPTILYLDQLTFNNDPSAVLTIRKWADRRSYLLVKRTWGDVNVPPLLPQIHFEGYGPARWEPHDLNGFDDYWQITPFPEPSTYGAIFGVMGVALVVWRKRRRSECTAKLAADTLSPYVEERPR
;
A
#
# COMPACT_ATOMS: atom_id res chain seq x y z
N MET A 1 21.91 11.45 32.82
CA MET A 1 21.99 9.99 32.52
C MET A 1 23.35 9.70 31.91
N ASN A 2 24.03 8.60 32.28
CA ASN A 2 25.35 8.30 31.72
C ASN A 2 25.24 8.03 30.23
N GLY A 3 25.95 8.80 29.42
CA GLY A 3 25.89 8.84 27.96
C GLY A 3 26.27 7.53 27.26
N GLN A 4 25.35 6.58 27.26
CA GLN A 4 25.41 5.45 26.34
C GLN A 4 24.76 5.85 25.04
N ASN A 5 25.48 5.65 23.94
CA ASN A 5 24.91 5.77 22.59
C ASN A 5 23.88 4.67 22.42
N ASN A 6 22.59 5.01 22.53
CA ASN A 6 21.51 4.08 22.29
C ASN A 6 20.97 4.32 20.86
N THR A 7 20.57 3.25 20.19
CA THR A 7 19.83 3.33 18.94
C THR A 7 18.39 2.90 19.19
N PHE A 8 17.44 3.76 18.83
CA PHE A 8 16.00 3.51 18.93
C PHE A 8 15.44 3.22 17.54
N ASN A 9 15.03 1.98 17.32
CA ASN A 9 14.38 1.58 16.07
C ASN A 9 12.87 1.61 16.24
N VAL A 10 12.19 2.33 15.35
CA VAL A 10 10.73 2.49 15.34
C VAL A 10 10.24 2.00 13.99
N GLU A 11 9.58 0.86 13.98
CA GLU A 11 9.22 0.12 12.78
C GLU A 11 7.74 -0.27 12.77
N ASN A 12 7.21 -0.60 11.60
CA ASN A 12 5.91 -1.25 11.43
C ASN A 12 4.74 -0.53 12.14
N GLY A 13 4.63 0.78 11.97
CA GLY A 13 3.58 1.60 12.59
C GLY A 13 3.84 1.92 14.07
N GLY A 14 4.98 1.51 14.62
CA GLY A 14 5.37 1.82 16.00
C GLY A 14 5.47 3.32 16.25
N THR A 15 5.25 3.72 17.51
CA THR A 15 5.40 5.12 17.94
C THR A 15 6.40 5.22 19.08
N PHE A 16 7.43 6.02 18.89
CA PHE A 16 8.35 6.39 19.95
C PHE A 16 7.97 7.78 20.48
N THR A 17 7.53 7.85 21.73
CA THR A 17 7.07 9.09 22.35
C THR A 17 8.08 9.59 23.38
N LEU A 18 8.52 10.82 23.21
CA LEU A 18 9.28 11.60 24.19
C LEU A 18 8.28 12.54 24.88
N ASP A 19 7.90 12.22 26.11
CA ASP A 19 6.85 12.92 26.85
C ASP A 19 7.44 13.82 27.92
N GLY A 20 7.53 15.11 27.61
CA GLY A 20 7.95 16.16 28.53
C GLY A 20 6.80 16.91 29.20
N THR A 21 5.55 16.48 29.07
CA THR A 21 4.36 17.21 29.54
C THR A 21 4.36 17.45 31.06
N ALA A 22 4.98 16.57 31.82
CA ALA A 22 5.09 16.67 33.28
C ALA A 22 6.32 17.49 33.75
N LEU A 23 7.20 17.88 32.82
CA LEU A 23 8.44 18.59 33.16
C LEU A 23 8.23 20.11 33.18
N SER A 24 8.77 20.74 34.20
CA SER A 24 8.84 22.20 34.32
C SER A 24 10.15 22.81 33.83
N GLY A 25 11.03 21.98 33.27
CA GLY A 25 12.34 22.32 32.75
C GLY A 25 12.57 21.96 31.30
N GLU A 26 13.77 22.10 30.82
CA GLU A 26 14.21 21.70 29.50
C GLU A 26 13.99 20.20 29.30
N ILE A 27 13.54 19.79 28.13
CA ILE A 27 13.36 18.41 27.77
C ILE A 27 14.70 17.89 27.23
N ASP A 28 15.25 16.90 27.90
CA ASP A 28 16.47 16.21 27.51
C ASP A 28 16.31 14.72 27.91
N HIS A 29 15.48 14.02 27.09
CA HIS A 29 15.17 12.61 27.33
C HIS A 29 16.20 11.67 26.72
N LEU A 30 16.75 12.05 25.59
CA LEU A 30 17.76 11.30 24.88
C LEU A 30 19.14 11.92 25.10
N SER A 31 20.16 11.10 25.10
CA SER A 31 21.51 11.62 24.94
C SER A 31 21.68 12.23 23.57
N ASP A 32 22.37 13.37 23.45
CA ASP A 32 22.71 14.04 22.18
C ASP A 32 23.43 13.13 21.16
N THR A 33 23.87 11.96 21.60
CA THR A 33 24.54 10.95 20.79
C THR A 33 23.69 9.71 20.54
N SER A 34 22.45 9.68 21.05
CA SER A 34 21.50 8.59 20.75
C SER A 34 20.95 8.73 19.33
N ASP A 35 20.85 7.63 18.61
CA ASP A 35 20.32 7.61 17.25
C ASP A 35 18.85 7.16 17.21
N VAL A 36 18.08 7.70 16.27
CA VAL A 36 16.69 7.30 16.03
C VAL A 36 16.57 6.84 14.58
N THR A 37 16.07 5.62 14.40
CA THR A 37 15.77 5.05 13.07
C THR A 37 14.27 4.88 12.94
N LEU A 38 13.70 5.41 11.85
CA LEU A 38 12.30 5.24 11.49
C LEU A 38 12.18 4.40 10.20
N SER A 39 11.34 3.37 10.26
CA SER A 39 10.93 2.55 9.12
C SER A 39 9.42 2.33 9.22
N ALA A 40 8.63 3.15 8.54
CA ALA A 40 7.18 3.22 8.73
C ALA A 40 6.80 3.53 10.19
N GLY A 41 7.54 4.41 10.84
CA GLY A 41 7.40 4.71 12.27
C GLY A 41 7.03 6.16 12.57
N THR A 42 6.59 6.40 13.79
CA THR A 42 6.27 7.74 14.29
C THR A 42 7.21 8.12 15.44
N LEU A 43 7.92 9.25 15.26
CA LEU A 43 8.60 9.94 16.36
C LEU A 43 7.66 11.04 16.87
N ARG A 44 7.30 10.96 18.15
CA ARG A 44 6.38 11.91 18.77
C ARG A 44 7.06 12.63 19.93
N LEU A 45 7.09 13.96 19.86
CA LEU A 45 7.59 14.83 20.90
C LEU A 45 6.45 15.63 21.52
N LEU A 46 6.21 15.43 22.82
CA LEU A 46 5.21 16.14 23.59
C LEU A 46 5.93 17.13 24.53
N LEU A 47 5.77 18.43 24.27
CA LEU A 47 6.45 19.47 25.01
C LEU A 47 5.63 19.95 26.21
N GLY A 48 6.28 20.13 27.34
CA GLY A 48 5.69 20.59 28.59
C GLY A 48 5.40 22.11 28.64
N THR A 49 5.11 22.61 29.84
CA THR A 49 4.71 24.03 30.10
C THR A 49 5.88 24.99 30.31
N TYR A 50 7.11 24.58 29.96
CA TYR A 50 8.29 25.41 30.18
C TYR A 50 8.27 26.71 29.34
N GLN A 51 8.51 27.86 30.01
CA GLN A 51 8.48 29.19 29.36
C GLN A 51 9.78 29.55 28.61
N GLY A 52 10.76 28.64 28.58
CA GLY A 52 12.01 28.80 27.86
C GLY A 52 12.06 28.06 26.54
N SER A 53 13.25 28.01 25.97
CA SER A 53 13.52 27.12 24.82
C SER A 53 13.39 25.67 25.26
N SER A 54 12.43 24.97 24.71
CA SER A 54 12.24 23.54 24.96
C SER A 54 12.45 22.77 23.66
N GLY A 55 13.25 21.74 23.71
CA GLY A 55 13.56 20.91 22.56
C GLY A 55 14.26 19.62 22.96
N GLU A 56 14.32 18.70 22.06
CA GLU A 56 15.05 17.44 22.19
C GLU A 56 16.20 17.44 21.20
N ASN A 57 17.39 17.09 21.68
CA ASN A 57 18.56 16.89 20.85
C ASN A 57 18.92 15.40 20.85
N PHE A 58 19.32 14.88 19.70
CA PHE A 58 19.81 13.51 19.59
C PHE A 58 20.79 13.38 18.41
N GLY A 59 21.40 12.21 18.28
CA GLY A 59 22.40 11.92 17.28
C GLY A 59 21.82 11.91 15.85
N VAL A 60 21.87 10.77 15.20
CA VAL A 60 21.41 10.63 13.81
C VAL A 60 19.94 10.30 13.76
N LEU A 61 19.21 10.97 12.85
CA LEU A 61 17.88 10.55 12.41
C LEU A 61 17.99 9.82 11.10
N SER A 62 17.63 8.54 11.09
CA SER A 62 17.65 7.69 9.89
C SER A 62 16.25 7.35 9.44
N LEU A 63 15.89 7.71 8.21
CA LEU A 63 14.64 7.30 7.53
C LEU A 63 15.00 6.17 6.58
N THR A 64 14.73 4.91 6.97
CA THR A 64 15.21 3.73 6.25
C THR A 64 14.19 3.13 5.30
N GLY A 65 12.91 3.41 5.46
CA GLY A 65 11.82 2.95 4.59
C GLY A 65 10.48 3.48 5.03
N GLY A 66 9.45 3.26 4.21
CA GLY A 66 8.06 3.49 4.53
C GLY A 66 7.62 4.94 4.70
N ALA A 67 6.34 5.11 5.09
CA ALA A 67 5.76 6.39 5.44
C ALA A 67 6.03 6.71 6.92
N ASN A 68 6.91 7.66 7.17
CA ASN A 68 7.27 8.07 8.52
C ASN A 68 6.54 9.34 8.93
N THR A 69 6.33 9.50 10.23
CA THR A 69 5.76 10.72 10.80
C THR A 69 6.66 11.27 11.89
N ILE A 70 6.90 12.57 11.85
CA ILE A 70 7.49 13.30 12.98
C ILE A 70 6.41 14.25 13.49
N TYR A 71 5.92 14.00 14.70
CA TYR A 71 4.88 14.76 15.33
C TYR A 71 5.41 15.54 16.52
N ILE A 72 5.26 16.87 16.52
CA ILE A 72 5.65 17.71 17.64
C ILE A 72 4.40 18.42 18.18
N GLN A 73 4.11 18.21 19.45
CA GLN A 73 3.03 18.89 20.16
C GLN A 73 3.60 19.99 21.04
N LYS A 74 3.24 21.22 20.71
CA LYS A 74 3.58 22.40 21.48
C LYS A 74 2.55 22.66 22.57
N ASN A 75 3.01 23.07 23.76
CA ASN A 75 2.16 23.68 24.75
C ASN A 75 2.07 25.21 24.49
N ALA A 76 0.93 25.82 24.81
CA ALA A 76 0.67 27.24 24.56
C ALA A 76 1.70 28.22 25.19
N ASN A 77 2.40 27.81 26.25
CA ASN A 77 3.34 28.63 26.98
C ASN A 77 4.81 28.49 26.61
N THR A 78 5.14 27.58 25.64
CA THR A 78 6.53 27.37 25.21
C THR A 78 6.91 28.31 24.07
N THR A 79 8.04 29.03 24.24
CA THR A 79 8.53 30.01 23.27
C THR A 79 9.37 29.42 22.14
N PHE A 80 10.08 28.30 22.40
CA PHE A 80 10.88 27.63 21.38
C PHE A 80 10.65 26.13 21.44
N ASN A 81 10.28 25.53 20.34
CA ASN A 81 10.00 24.12 20.22
C ASN A 81 10.77 23.53 19.05
N HIS A 82 11.75 22.71 19.35
CA HIS A 82 12.55 22.09 18.30
C HIS A 82 12.86 20.64 18.60
N LEU A 83 12.98 19.89 17.53
CA LEU A 83 13.64 18.61 17.50
C LEU A 83 14.94 18.82 16.72
N GLN A 84 16.08 18.54 17.34
CA GLN A 84 17.37 18.70 16.69
C GLN A 84 18.09 17.39 16.55
N THR A 85 18.54 17.09 15.34
CA THR A 85 19.42 15.96 15.05
C THR A 85 20.77 16.45 14.53
N THR A 86 21.83 15.71 14.85
CA THR A 86 23.15 16.03 14.30
C THR A 86 23.23 15.74 12.82
N ASN A 87 22.56 14.70 12.33
CA ASN A 87 22.57 14.29 10.95
C ASN A 87 21.22 13.68 10.54
N LEU A 88 20.85 13.81 9.26
CA LEU A 88 19.67 13.22 8.67
C LEU A 88 20.09 12.27 7.53
N LEU A 89 19.74 11.00 7.68
CA LEU A 89 19.93 9.97 6.65
C LEU A 89 18.59 9.58 6.04
N HIS A 90 18.58 9.32 4.76
CA HIS A 90 17.36 9.02 4.02
C HIS A 90 17.57 7.90 2.99
N SER A 91 16.70 6.91 3.00
CA SER A 91 16.57 5.88 1.96
C SER A 91 15.63 6.36 0.85
N ARG A 92 15.89 5.96 -0.40
CA ARG A 92 15.06 6.36 -1.56
C ARG A 92 13.58 5.98 -1.47
N THR A 93 13.24 4.97 -0.70
CA THR A 93 11.86 4.50 -0.52
C THR A 93 11.19 5.09 0.71
N ALA A 94 11.92 5.77 1.60
CA ALA A 94 11.37 6.42 2.76
C ALA A 94 10.68 7.73 2.39
N THR A 95 9.59 8.04 3.09
CA THR A 95 8.94 9.35 3.05
C THR A 95 8.68 9.82 4.47
N VAL A 96 8.52 11.13 4.68
CA VAL A 96 8.18 11.67 6.00
C VAL A 96 7.16 12.79 5.91
N ASN A 97 6.21 12.77 6.84
CA ASN A 97 5.29 13.88 7.07
C ASN A 97 5.60 14.54 8.42
N LEU A 98 5.98 15.82 8.35
CA LEU A 98 6.21 16.64 9.52
C LEU A 98 4.88 17.24 9.97
N THR A 99 4.41 16.92 11.17
CA THR A 99 3.09 17.36 11.64
C THR A 99 3.13 17.76 13.10
N GLY A 100 2.10 18.45 13.56
CA GLY A 100 2.01 18.92 14.94
C GLY A 100 0.71 19.68 15.19
N ASN A 101 0.54 20.14 16.42
CA ASN A 101 -0.64 20.92 16.82
C ASN A 101 -0.55 22.42 16.49
N THR A 102 0.60 22.87 15.98
CA THR A 102 0.82 24.24 15.51
C THR A 102 1.60 24.24 14.21
N PRO A 103 1.53 25.32 13.38
CA PRO A 103 2.29 25.38 12.14
C PRO A 103 3.80 25.28 12.32
N TYR A 104 4.47 24.65 11.37
CA TYR A 104 5.92 24.71 11.24
C TYR A 104 6.34 26.07 10.64
N GLY A 105 7.48 26.63 11.08
CA GLY A 105 7.99 27.86 10.49
C GLY A 105 9.21 28.45 11.20
N LEU A 106 9.70 29.56 10.66
CA LEU A 106 10.85 30.29 11.18
C LEU A 106 10.51 31.30 12.27
N ASN A 107 9.24 31.63 12.44
CA ASN A 107 8.85 32.63 13.41
C ASN A 107 9.09 32.13 14.83
N THR A 108 9.77 32.95 15.64
CA THR A 108 10.41 32.53 16.89
C THR A 108 9.45 32.12 17.99
N ASN A 109 8.22 32.62 17.99
CA ASN A 109 7.39 32.52 19.18
C ASN A 109 6.27 31.45 19.09
N ASP A 110 5.91 30.99 17.89
CA ASP A 110 4.72 30.14 17.72
C ASP A 110 4.94 28.87 16.93
N ASN A 111 6.08 28.68 16.30
CA ASN A 111 6.27 27.61 15.34
C ASN A 111 7.12 26.46 15.88
N ILE A 112 6.75 25.26 15.47
CA ILE A 112 7.52 24.02 15.67
C ILE A 112 8.68 24.00 14.67
N ARG A 113 9.80 23.36 15.05
CA ARG A 113 11.01 23.32 14.22
C ARG A 113 11.68 21.98 14.27
N ILE A 114 12.16 21.53 13.11
CA ILE A 114 13.12 20.44 13.06
C ILE A 114 14.43 21.01 12.54
N ARG A 115 15.51 20.74 13.26
CA ARG A 115 16.86 21.26 12.98
C ARG A 115 17.81 20.10 12.67
N VAL A 116 18.63 20.30 11.64
CA VAL A 116 19.73 19.39 11.30
C VAL A 116 21.04 20.15 11.40
N SER A 117 21.94 19.71 12.26
CA SER A 117 23.20 20.44 12.55
C SER A 117 24.29 20.20 11.52
N SER A 118 24.22 19.12 10.74
CA SER A 118 25.18 18.86 9.64
C SER A 118 24.64 19.35 8.30
N ALA A 119 25.51 19.42 7.32
CA ALA A 119 25.12 19.67 5.95
C ALA A 119 24.21 18.55 5.44
N LEU A 120 23.07 18.90 4.85
CA LEU A 120 22.25 17.94 4.15
C LEU A 120 22.99 17.53 2.86
N PRO A 121 23.03 16.23 2.51
CA PRO A 121 23.57 15.80 1.25
C PRO A 121 22.89 16.51 0.07
N THR A 122 23.68 16.94 -0.93
CA THR A 122 23.19 17.73 -2.08
C THR A 122 22.17 17.00 -2.94
N ASP A 123 22.16 15.68 -2.92
CA ASP A 123 21.17 14.85 -3.60
C ASP A 123 19.80 14.78 -2.86
N PHE A 124 19.75 15.19 -1.59
CA PHE A 124 18.51 15.30 -0.82
C PHE A 124 17.75 16.57 -1.11
N VAL A 125 18.46 17.68 -1.32
CA VAL A 125 17.85 18.99 -1.55
C VAL A 125 17.86 19.28 -3.05
N VAL A 126 16.69 19.47 -3.64
CA VAL A 126 16.57 19.82 -5.05
C VAL A 126 15.77 21.11 -5.17
N ASN A 127 16.46 22.19 -5.56
CA ASN A 127 15.86 23.52 -5.69
C ASN A 127 14.94 23.86 -4.50
N GLU A 128 15.51 23.94 -3.32
CA GLU A 128 14.87 24.34 -2.06
C GLU A 128 13.87 23.38 -1.45
N ILE A 129 13.68 22.15 -1.96
CA ILE A 129 12.77 21.18 -1.35
C ILE A 129 13.42 19.82 -1.08
N LEU A 130 12.81 19.08 -0.16
CA LEU A 130 12.99 17.65 0.04
C LEU A 130 11.79 16.93 -0.60
N PRO A 131 11.92 16.33 -1.80
CA PRO A 131 10.78 15.81 -2.55
C PRO A 131 10.11 14.59 -1.89
N TRP A 132 10.77 13.98 -0.93
CA TRP A 132 10.30 12.86 -0.11
C TRP A 132 9.64 13.28 1.22
N ALA A 133 9.56 14.61 1.48
CA ALA A 133 9.09 15.14 2.76
C ALA A 133 8.00 16.19 2.58
N THR A 134 6.96 16.10 3.42
CA THR A 134 5.84 17.06 3.47
C THR A 134 5.65 17.64 4.86
N VAL A 135 5.00 18.80 4.93
CA VAL A 135 4.51 19.39 6.18
C VAL A 135 3.00 19.29 6.18
N ALA A 136 2.45 18.60 7.18
CA ALA A 136 1.02 18.37 7.38
C ALA A 136 0.29 17.80 6.14
N GLY A 137 1.02 17.10 5.25
CA GLY A 137 0.47 16.62 3.97
C GLY A 137 0.04 17.72 3.01
N ALA A 138 0.38 18.97 3.30
CA ALA A 138 -0.09 20.14 2.55
C ALA A 138 1.02 20.85 1.76
N ASP A 139 2.23 20.90 2.29
CA ASP A 139 3.34 21.64 1.69
C ASP A 139 4.61 20.79 1.58
N TRP A 140 5.51 21.18 0.68
CA TRP A 140 6.86 20.64 0.63
C TRP A 140 7.66 21.08 1.84
N VAL A 141 8.55 20.21 2.32
CA VAL A 141 9.59 20.60 3.27
C VAL A 141 10.70 21.34 2.53
N SER A 142 11.04 22.52 3.02
CA SER A 142 12.18 23.33 2.56
C SER A 142 13.25 23.40 3.66
N PRO A 143 14.50 22.99 3.39
CA PRO A 143 15.62 23.21 4.30
C PRO A 143 16.15 24.63 4.14
N VAL A 144 16.02 25.45 5.19
CA VAL A 144 16.51 26.83 5.21
C VAL A 144 17.72 26.92 6.14
N THR A 145 18.83 27.44 5.64
CA THR A 145 20.05 27.64 6.44
C THR A 145 19.89 28.80 7.41
N GLN A 146 20.14 28.54 8.69
CA GLN A 146 20.30 29.58 9.72
C GLN A 146 21.59 29.31 10.52
N GLY A 147 22.58 30.16 10.34
CA GLY A 147 23.94 29.90 10.90
C GLY A 147 24.52 28.62 10.31
N ASN A 148 24.87 27.67 11.18
CA ASN A 148 25.44 26.38 10.79
C ASN A 148 24.42 25.23 10.80
N THR A 149 23.12 25.53 10.86
CA THR A 149 22.05 24.52 10.93
C THR A 149 21.07 24.69 9.80
N TYR A 150 20.44 23.58 9.40
CA TYR A 150 19.31 23.56 8.47
C TYR A 150 18.01 23.43 9.26
N TRP A 151 17.05 24.25 8.94
CA TRP A 151 15.72 24.22 9.52
C TRP A 151 14.74 23.68 8.49
N LEU A 152 14.03 22.62 8.85
CA LEU A 152 13.03 22.00 7.99
C LEU A 152 11.68 22.67 8.22
N ILE A 153 11.22 23.42 7.23
CA ILE A 153 10.00 24.23 7.31
C ILE A 153 9.17 24.06 6.04
N PRO A 154 7.89 24.49 6.03
CA PRO A 154 7.11 24.55 4.79
C PRO A 154 7.80 25.44 3.75
N LEU A 155 7.74 25.05 2.48
CA LEU A 155 8.20 25.88 1.38
C LEU A 155 7.40 27.19 1.35
N ALA A 156 8.09 28.32 1.49
CA ALA A 156 7.45 29.62 1.62
C ALA A 156 6.94 30.18 0.27
N THR A 157 7.62 29.87 -0.83
CA THR A 157 7.34 30.47 -2.12
C THR A 157 7.16 29.41 -3.21
N TYR A 158 6.01 29.46 -3.84
CA TYR A 158 5.68 28.66 -5.02
C TYR A 158 5.65 29.54 -6.27
N HIS A 159 5.86 28.91 -7.41
CA HIS A 159 5.62 29.55 -8.70
C HIS A 159 4.15 29.32 -9.10
N ASP A 160 3.30 30.34 -8.94
CA ASP A 160 1.88 30.32 -9.26
C ASP A 160 1.56 30.89 -10.65
N GLY A 161 2.57 31.16 -11.48
CA GLY A 161 2.42 31.74 -12.82
C GLY A 161 1.99 30.71 -13.87
N PRO A 162 1.65 31.20 -15.10
CA PRO A 162 1.24 30.34 -16.19
C PRO A 162 2.37 29.43 -16.69
N PRO A 163 2.03 28.30 -17.36
CA PRO A 163 3.02 27.32 -17.82
C PRO A 163 4.15 27.89 -18.69
N SER A 164 3.91 29.00 -19.40
CA SER A 164 4.92 29.67 -20.22
C SER A 164 6.06 30.33 -19.42
N THR A 165 5.88 30.52 -18.11
CA THR A 165 6.87 31.12 -17.21
C THR A 165 7.62 30.08 -16.37
N TRP A 166 7.27 28.80 -16.49
CA TRP A 166 7.89 27.73 -15.70
C TRP A 166 9.33 27.48 -16.14
N THR A 167 10.17 27.18 -15.16
CA THR A 167 11.57 26.85 -15.35
C THR A 167 11.91 25.54 -14.66
N THR A 168 13.05 24.97 -14.97
CA THR A 168 13.55 23.73 -14.34
C THR A 168 13.76 23.82 -12.83
N SER A 169 13.86 25.04 -12.29
CA SER A 169 13.97 25.30 -10.85
C SER A 169 12.63 25.65 -10.19
N SER A 170 11.55 25.82 -10.94
CA SER A 170 10.26 26.24 -10.40
C SER A 170 9.61 25.13 -9.57
N ASN A 171 9.30 25.44 -8.31
CA ASN A 171 8.36 24.67 -7.49
C ASN A 171 6.95 25.19 -7.78
N VAL A 172 6.27 24.54 -8.70
CA VAL A 172 4.98 25.01 -9.23
C VAL A 172 3.84 24.62 -8.32
N ARG A 173 2.95 25.58 -8.04
CA ARG A 173 1.67 25.34 -7.37
C ARG A 173 0.51 25.76 -8.28
N ILE A 174 -0.51 24.91 -8.36
CA ILE A 174 -1.74 25.18 -9.11
C ILE A 174 -2.91 25.18 -8.14
N THR A 175 -3.48 26.37 -7.88
CA THR A 175 -4.51 26.59 -6.84
C THR A 175 -5.90 26.88 -7.40
N SER A 176 -6.01 27.27 -8.66
CA SER A 176 -7.29 27.70 -9.26
C SER A 176 -7.39 27.41 -10.74
N GLY A 177 -8.62 27.34 -11.24
CA GLY A 177 -8.91 27.06 -12.63
C GLY A 177 -8.79 25.59 -12.99
N ALA A 178 -8.91 25.29 -14.28
CA ALA A 178 -8.56 24.02 -14.91
C ALA A 178 -7.47 24.33 -15.95
N PRO A 179 -6.23 24.59 -15.53
CA PRO A 179 -5.21 25.02 -16.46
C PRO A 179 -4.92 23.94 -17.49
N SER A 180 -4.74 24.39 -18.74
CA SER A 180 -4.22 23.55 -19.81
C SER A 180 -2.74 23.82 -19.95
N LEU A 181 -1.94 22.75 -19.95
CA LEU A 181 -0.51 22.90 -20.13
C LEU A 181 -0.11 23.19 -21.57
N GLY A 182 -1.06 23.11 -22.51
CA GLY A 182 -0.74 23.23 -23.94
C GLY A 182 0.01 22.02 -24.47
N SER A 183 0.54 22.12 -25.70
CA SER A 183 1.38 21.09 -26.29
C SER A 183 2.85 21.43 -26.06
N GLY A 184 3.69 20.41 -25.86
CA GLY A 184 5.13 20.55 -25.71
C GLY A 184 5.69 19.94 -24.43
N ALA A 185 6.94 20.29 -24.13
CA ALA A 185 7.60 19.82 -22.92
C ALA A 185 7.71 20.96 -21.91
N HIS A 186 7.28 20.67 -20.67
CA HIS A 186 7.53 21.53 -19.53
C HIS A 186 8.45 20.82 -18.54
N SER A 187 9.50 21.50 -18.14
CA SER A 187 10.43 21.01 -17.13
C SER A 187 10.38 21.93 -15.93
N ILE A 188 9.98 21.36 -14.79
CA ILE A 188 9.85 22.07 -13.52
C ILE A 188 10.54 21.28 -12.41
N ASN A 189 10.79 21.91 -11.26
CA ASN A 189 11.35 21.18 -10.14
C ASN A 189 10.35 20.22 -9.49
N SER A 190 9.23 20.74 -9.04
CA SER A 190 8.15 19.98 -8.39
C SER A 190 6.78 20.53 -8.76
N LEU A 191 5.75 19.71 -8.57
CA LEU A 191 4.36 20.07 -8.80
C LEU A 191 3.52 19.86 -7.55
N LYS A 192 2.85 20.91 -7.09
CA LYS A 192 1.80 20.85 -6.07
C LYS A 192 0.45 21.18 -6.71
N LEU A 193 -0.53 20.31 -6.52
CA LEU A 193 -1.88 20.42 -7.05
C LEU A 193 -2.89 20.67 -5.93
N GLU A 194 -3.62 21.77 -6.01
CA GLU A 194 -4.74 22.13 -5.12
C GLU A 194 -6.04 22.38 -5.91
N VAL A 195 -6.05 22.06 -7.21
CA VAL A 195 -7.19 22.19 -8.13
C VAL A 195 -7.92 20.89 -8.31
N SER A 196 -9.16 20.94 -8.80
CA SER A 196 -9.92 19.74 -9.13
C SER A 196 -9.52 19.08 -10.45
N SER A 197 -8.90 19.82 -11.38
CA SER A 197 -8.48 19.28 -12.67
C SER A 197 -7.28 20.01 -13.28
N LEU A 198 -6.49 19.25 -14.05
CA LEU A 198 -5.37 19.74 -14.86
C LEU A 198 -5.43 19.04 -16.23
N SER A 199 -5.34 19.82 -17.32
CA SER A 199 -5.40 19.26 -18.68
C SER A 199 -4.04 19.21 -19.35
N PHE A 200 -3.68 18.02 -19.83
CA PHE A 200 -2.48 17.75 -20.67
C PHE A 200 -2.91 17.62 -22.12
N ASN A 201 -2.48 18.52 -23.01
CA ASN A 201 -2.77 18.51 -24.43
C ASN A 201 -1.54 18.07 -25.23
N GLY A 202 -1.09 16.81 -25.08
CA GLY A 202 0.14 16.32 -25.66
C GLY A 202 1.40 16.76 -24.88
N THR A 203 1.21 17.21 -23.65
CA THR A 203 2.30 17.70 -22.79
C THR A 203 3.22 16.57 -22.32
N SER A 204 4.53 16.85 -22.30
CA SER A 204 5.49 16.07 -21.52
C SER A 204 5.91 16.89 -20.31
N LEU A 205 5.50 16.50 -19.11
CA LEU A 205 5.89 17.14 -17.86
C LEU A 205 7.07 16.40 -17.24
N ILE A 206 8.16 17.11 -16.99
CA ILE A 206 9.38 16.60 -16.36
C ILE A 206 9.49 17.23 -14.98
N LEU A 207 9.50 16.38 -13.93
CA LEU A 207 9.69 16.79 -12.55
C LEU A 207 11.17 16.61 -12.17
N GLY A 208 11.89 17.69 -12.05
CA GLY A 208 13.33 17.70 -11.80
C GLY A 208 13.72 17.04 -10.47
N SER A 209 12.96 17.31 -9.41
CA SER A 209 13.13 16.67 -8.10
C SER A 209 12.40 15.33 -7.99
N GLY A 210 11.43 15.06 -8.87
CA GLY A 210 10.51 13.95 -8.74
C GLY A 210 9.33 14.20 -7.81
N GLY A 211 9.16 15.40 -7.26
CA GLY A 211 8.08 15.71 -6.31
C GLY A 211 6.74 15.99 -7.00
N LEU A 212 5.71 15.19 -6.67
CA LEU A 212 4.31 15.38 -7.03
C LEU A 212 3.47 15.34 -5.76
N LEU A 213 2.87 16.49 -5.40
CA LEU A 213 2.02 16.62 -4.21
C LEU A 213 0.59 16.96 -4.64
N ALA A 214 -0.35 16.11 -4.31
CA ALA A 214 -1.77 16.35 -4.45
C ALA A 214 -2.37 16.69 -3.07
N ALA A 215 -2.79 17.93 -2.90
CA ALA A 215 -3.39 18.45 -1.66
C ALA A 215 -4.76 19.07 -1.98
N GLY A 216 -5.71 19.00 -1.05
CA GLY A 216 -7.04 19.60 -1.24
C GLY A 216 -8.14 18.61 -1.62
N GLY A 217 -8.96 18.94 -2.61
CA GLY A 217 -10.08 18.12 -3.09
C GLY A 217 -9.63 16.96 -3.99
N PRO A 218 -10.58 16.18 -4.56
CA PRO A 218 -10.24 15.19 -5.58
C PRO A 218 -9.67 15.87 -6.82
N ILE A 219 -8.61 15.30 -7.39
CA ILE A 219 -7.84 15.88 -8.50
C ILE A 219 -7.86 14.93 -9.68
N THR A 220 -8.14 15.44 -10.88
CA THR A 220 -8.05 14.67 -12.11
C THR A 220 -7.09 15.34 -13.09
N ILE A 221 -6.09 14.59 -13.55
CA ILE A 221 -5.23 14.99 -14.68
C ILE A 221 -5.76 14.31 -15.94
N THR A 222 -6.13 15.09 -16.95
CA THR A 222 -6.78 14.62 -18.16
C THR A 222 -6.00 14.93 -19.44
N GLY A 223 -6.34 14.28 -20.53
CA GLY A 223 -5.75 14.51 -21.85
C GLY A 223 -4.57 13.61 -22.15
N ASN A 224 -3.97 13.77 -23.35
CA ASN A 224 -2.79 12.99 -23.73
C ASN A 224 -1.53 13.65 -23.17
N GLY A 225 -0.75 12.91 -22.38
CA GLY A 225 0.49 13.47 -21.88
C GLY A 225 1.29 12.49 -21.06
N THR A 226 2.51 12.94 -20.72
CA THR A 226 3.44 12.11 -19.94
C THR A 226 3.91 12.85 -18.72
N ILE A 227 4.06 12.13 -17.62
CA ILE A 227 4.73 12.57 -16.41
C ILE A 227 5.99 11.72 -16.28
N ARG A 228 7.13 12.37 -16.15
CA ARG A 228 8.43 11.72 -15.95
C ARG A 228 9.28 12.50 -14.96
N THR A 229 10.32 11.88 -14.46
CA THR A 229 11.33 12.54 -13.63
C THR A 229 12.60 12.77 -14.43
N SER A 230 13.49 13.61 -13.93
CA SER A 230 14.87 13.66 -14.42
C SER A 230 15.54 12.30 -14.22
N ALA A 231 16.59 12.04 -15.00
CA ALA A 231 17.31 10.76 -14.94
C ALA A 231 17.71 10.40 -13.51
N ASN A 232 17.48 9.14 -13.15
CA ASN A 232 17.81 8.55 -11.83
C ASN A 232 17.10 9.18 -10.61
N ARG A 233 16.04 9.98 -10.81
CA ARG A 233 15.23 10.49 -9.69
C ARG A 233 13.98 9.64 -9.51
N PRO A 234 13.65 9.24 -8.26
CA PRO A 234 12.35 8.67 -7.94
C PRO A 234 11.23 9.67 -8.22
N LEU A 235 10.03 9.16 -8.45
CA LEU A 235 8.80 9.93 -8.45
C LEU A 235 8.12 9.73 -7.09
N TYR A 236 8.17 10.75 -6.25
CA TYR A 236 7.46 10.77 -4.97
C TYR A 236 6.07 11.35 -5.19
N ALA A 237 5.06 10.48 -5.14
CA ALA A 237 3.66 10.85 -5.29
C ALA A 237 2.98 10.91 -3.91
N HIS A 238 2.90 12.11 -3.35
CA HIS A 238 2.23 12.39 -2.08
C HIS A 238 0.76 12.72 -2.32
N ILE A 239 -0.16 11.81 -1.96
CA ILE A 239 -1.58 11.95 -2.24
C ILE A 239 -2.35 12.18 -0.92
N TYR A 240 -2.45 13.44 -0.52
CA TYR A 240 -3.22 13.90 0.64
C TYR A 240 -4.58 14.50 0.26
N SER A 241 -4.80 14.77 -1.04
CA SER A 241 -6.13 15.11 -1.58
C SER A 241 -7.06 13.88 -1.47
N LYS A 242 -8.35 14.06 -1.78
CA LYS A 242 -9.32 12.94 -1.82
C LYS A 242 -9.11 11.97 -2.99
N GLY A 243 -7.92 11.93 -3.57
CA GLY A 243 -7.46 11.07 -4.65
C GLY A 243 -6.87 11.87 -5.81
N LEU A 244 -5.95 11.22 -6.55
CA LEU A 244 -5.39 11.72 -7.81
C LEU A 244 -5.69 10.72 -8.91
N ILE A 245 -6.38 11.17 -9.96
CA ILE A 245 -6.77 10.35 -11.10
C ILE A 245 -5.98 10.80 -12.33
N LEU A 246 -5.27 9.86 -12.97
CA LEU A 246 -4.67 10.04 -14.29
C LEU A 246 -5.62 9.44 -15.34
N ASN A 247 -6.20 10.28 -16.19
CA ASN A 247 -7.26 9.91 -17.12
C ASN A 247 -6.93 10.30 -18.58
N ASN A 248 -7.62 9.70 -19.54
CA ASN A 248 -7.61 10.05 -20.95
C ASN A 248 -6.24 10.11 -21.62
N GLY A 249 -5.35 9.15 -21.35
CA GLY A 249 -4.06 9.03 -22.01
C GLY A 249 -2.88 9.63 -21.26
N VAL A 250 -3.10 10.19 -20.06
CA VAL A 250 -2.01 10.61 -19.18
C VAL A 250 -1.32 9.37 -18.60
N ARG A 251 0.02 9.35 -18.65
CA ARG A 251 0.81 8.20 -18.22
C ARG A 251 2.15 8.58 -17.60
N PHE A 252 2.65 7.70 -16.77
CA PHE A 252 4.05 7.74 -16.35
C PHE A 252 4.94 7.18 -17.45
N MET A 253 6.08 7.82 -17.70
CA MET A 253 7.07 7.40 -18.70
C MET A 253 8.50 7.60 -18.20
N GLY A 254 9.44 6.90 -18.86
CA GLY A 254 10.87 7.04 -18.57
C GLY A 254 11.33 6.17 -17.40
N ASN A 255 10.49 5.25 -16.95
CA ASN A 255 10.80 4.26 -15.92
C ASN A 255 11.32 4.87 -14.60
N PRO A 256 10.62 5.84 -13.99
CA PRO A 256 10.96 6.27 -12.64
C PRO A 256 10.66 5.16 -11.61
N ASP A 257 11.39 5.18 -10.50
CA ASP A 257 10.93 4.51 -9.27
C ASP A 257 9.74 5.30 -8.73
N LEU A 258 8.57 4.68 -8.60
CA LEU A 258 7.39 5.32 -8.04
C LEU A 258 7.31 5.01 -6.55
N VAL A 259 7.35 6.04 -5.72
CA VAL A 259 7.10 5.96 -4.27
C VAL A 259 5.79 6.70 -4.00
N LYS A 260 4.73 5.94 -3.74
CA LYS A 260 3.40 6.47 -3.40
C LYS A 260 3.26 6.54 -1.88
N THR A 261 2.86 7.70 -1.36
CA THR A 261 2.56 7.94 0.05
C THR A 261 1.33 8.85 0.21
N GLY A 262 0.88 9.02 1.45
CA GLY A 262 -0.36 9.71 1.78
C GLY A 262 -1.58 8.79 1.70
N PRO A 263 -2.61 9.03 2.54
CA PRO A 263 -3.67 8.05 2.85
C PRO A 263 -4.65 7.77 1.71
N ASN A 264 -4.61 8.55 0.61
CA ASN A 264 -5.59 8.46 -0.46
C ASN A 264 -5.04 7.81 -1.73
N ASP A 265 -5.88 7.63 -2.73
CA ASP A 265 -5.64 6.78 -3.87
C ASP A 265 -4.97 7.52 -5.04
N LEU A 266 -4.09 6.81 -5.74
CA LEU A 266 -3.60 7.14 -7.07
C LEU A 266 -4.27 6.22 -8.09
N ASP A 267 -5.20 6.77 -8.88
CA ASP A 267 -5.97 6.05 -9.86
C ASP A 267 -5.38 6.19 -11.26
N LEU A 268 -5.05 5.07 -11.88
CA LEU A 268 -4.58 4.98 -13.25
C LEU A 268 -5.76 4.58 -14.15
N ASP A 269 -6.54 5.59 -14.60
CA ASP A 269 -7.76 5.43 -15.40
C ASP A 269 -7.54 5.80 -16.88
N SER A 270 -6.40 5.42 -17.42
CA SER A 270 -6.02 5.67 -18.80
C SER A 270 -5.75 4.36 -19.53
N ASP A 271 -6.32 4.18 -20.73
CA ASP A 271 -6.07 2.99 -21.56
C ASP A 271 -4.71 3.08 -22.30
N VAL A 272 -3.67 3.21 -21.53
CA VAL A 272 -2.27 3.34 -21.97
C VAL A 272 -1.35 2.45 -21.15
N THR A 273 -0.08 2.40 -21.54
CA THR A 273 0.96 1.75 -20.74
C THR A 273 1.66 2.78 -19.88
N HIS A 274 1.66 2.57 -18.55
CA HIS A 274 2.51 3.29 -17.61
C HIS A 274 3.85 2.57 -17.52
N GLU A 275 4.95 3.30 -17.72
CA GLU A 275 6.31 2.76 -17.68
C GLU A 275 6.98 3.14 -16.37
N LEU A 276 7.25 2.17 -15.51
CA LEU A 276 7.86 2.34 -14.18
C LEU A 276 9.07 1.41 -14.02
N ASN A 277 10.02 1.81 -13.20
CA ASN A 277 11.13 0.92 -12.81
C ASN A 277 10.70 0.05 -11.62
N THR A 278 10.41 0.67 -10.48
CA THR A 278 9.86 0.00 -9.30
C THR A 278 8.58 0.70 -8.85
N ILE A 279 7.80 0.02 -8.03
CA ILE A 279 6.63 0.60 -7.36
C ILE A 279 6.75 0.29 -5.87
N THR A 280 6.68 1.33 -5.04
CA THR A 280 6.60 1.22 -3.58
C THR A 280 5.36 1.98 -3.11
N ILE A 281 4.46 1.30 -2.42
CA ILE A 281 3.29 1.90 -1.78
C ILE A 281 3.55 1.90 -0.28
N ASN A 282 3.87 3.08 0.25
CA ASN A 282 4.11 3.27 1.68
C ASN A 282 2.82 3.57 2.45
N GLU A 283 1.81 4.15 1.79
CA GLU A 283 0.53 4.50 2.42
C GLU A 283 -0.56 4.70 1.36
N GLY A 284 -1.78 4.18 1.59
CA GLY A 284 -2.95 4.33 0.74
C GLY A 284 -2.97 3.36 -0.44
N ALA A 285 -3.43 3.79 -1.63
CA ALA A 285 -3.63 2.87 -2.74
C ALA A 285 -3.05 3.34 -4.08
N ILE A 286 -2.66 2.36 -4.91
CA ILE A 286 -2.59 2.50 -6.36
C ILE A 286 -3.66 1.60 -6.98
N ARG A 287 -4.53 2.15 -7.82
CA ARG A 287 -5.57 1.40 -8.52
C ARG A 287 -5.36 1.51 -10.03
N LEU A 288 -5.13 0.38 -10.68
CA LEU A 288 -5.10 0.29 -12.14
C LEU A 288 -6.52 0.03 -12.63
N LEU A 289 -7.22 1.07 -13.03
CA LEU A 289 -8.61 1.00 -13.52
C LEU A 289 -8.66 0.69 -15.01
N LYS A 290 -7.67 1.14 -15.78
CA LYS A 290 -7.52 0.86 -17.21
C LYS A 290 -6.05 0.74 -17.61
N GLY A 291 -5.80 0.19 -18.80
CA GLY A 291 -4.47 0.11 -19.37
C GLY A 291 -3.59 -0.96 -18.75
N VAL A 292 -2.29 -0.73 -18.80
CA VAL A 292 -1.24 -1.68 -18.39
C VAL A 292 -0.16 -0.95 -17.61
N ILE A 293 0.40 -1.59 -16.61
CA ILE A 293 1.64 -1.16 -15.95
C ILE A 293 2.78 -2.04 -16.46
N SER A 294 3.78 -1.41 -17.04
CA SER A 294 5.07 -2.01 -17.42
C SER A 294 6.07 -1.68 -16.33
N VAL A 295 6.42 -2.65 -15.49
CA VAL A 295 7.37 -2.49 -14.39
C VAL A 295 8.64 -3.29 -14.67
N ARG A 296 9.82 -2.70 -14.49
CA ARG A 296 11.12 -3.36 -14.73
C ARG A 296 11.66 -4.10 -13.51
N GLY A 297 11.46 -3.53 -12.35
CA GLY A 297 11.89 -4.05 -11.05
C GLY A 297 10.73 -4.64 -10.25
N ASP A 298 10.79 -4.45 -8.96
CA ASP A 298 9.87 -5.06 -8.02
C ASP A 298 8.73 -4.11 -7.63
N ILE A 299 7.63 -4.70 -7.18
CA ILE A 299 6.47 -4.01 -6.61
C ILE A 299 6.45 -4.33 -5.12
N VAL A 300 6.47 -3.32 -4.28
CA VAL A 300 6.33 -3.44 -2.82
C VAL A 300 5.04 -2.76 -2.41
N VAL A 301 4.14 -3.51 -1.80
CA VAL A 301 2.87 -3.02 -1.26
C VAL A 301 2.95 -3.09 0.25
N GLY A 302 2.88 -1.93 0.87
CA GLY A 302 2.97 -1.79 2.32
C GLY A 302 4.39 -1.64 2.83
N ASP A 303 4.47 -1.08 4.01
CA ASP A 303 5.70 -0.80 4.73
C ASP A 303 5.70 -1.33 6.17
N GLY A 304 4.66 -2.10 6.52
CA GLY A 304 4.42 -2.60 7.87
C GLY A 304 3.50 -1.70 8.70
N ALA A 305 2.93 -0.63 8.13
CA ALA A 305 2.03 0.28 8.82
C ALA A 305 0.82 0.64 7.96
N GLY A 306 -0.36 0.81 8.58
CA GLY A 306 -1.55 1.23 7.88
C GLY A 306 -2.10 0.20 6.88
N ARG A 307 -2.98 0.66 6.03
CA ARG A 307 -3.58 -0.15 4.97
C ARG A 307 -3.07 0.29 3.61
N ASP A 308 -2.35 -0.61 2.96
CA ASP A 308 -1.76 -0.39 1.66
C ASP A 308 -2.39 -1.30 0.61
N LEU A 309 -2.77 -0.72 -0.52
CA LEU A 309 -3.53 -1.42 -1.52
C LEU A 309 -2.93 -1.25 -2.92
N PHE A 310 -2.71 -2.37 -3.59
CA PHE A 310 -2.53 -2.41 -5.04
C PHE A 310 -3.73 -3.11 -5.66
N GLU A 311 -4.53 -2.39 -6.46
CA GLU A 311 -5.76 -2.92 -7.06
C GLU A 311 -5.66 -3.01 -8.58
N LEU A 312 -6.00 -4.19 -9.12
CA LEU A 312 -6.20 -4.43 -10.53
C LEU A 312 -7.69 -4.47 -10.84
N ALA A 313 -8.22 -3.39 -11.36
CA ALA A 313 -9.60 -3.30 -11.85
C ALA A 313 -9.63 -3.04 -13.38
N SER A 314 -8.50 -3.27 -14.06
CA SER A 314 -8.35 -3.03 -15.49
C SER A 314 -9.28 -3.93 -16.30
N GLN A 315 -9.84 -3.38 -17.36
CA GLN A 315 -10.59 -4.14 -18.37
C GLN A 315 -9.67 -5.02 -19.24
N LYS A 316 -8.35 -4.88 -19.15
CA LYS A 316 -7.37 -5.80 -19.72
C LYS A 316 -7.42 -7.10 -18.94
N SER A 317 -7.92 -8.15 -19.57
CA SER A 317 -8.15 -9.45 -18.93
C SER A 317 -6.88 -10.26 -18.72
N ASP A 318 -5.79 -9.95 -19.43
CA ASP A 318 -4.58 -10.75 -19.42
C ASP A 318 -3.35 -9.90 -19.09
N ASN A 319 -2.70 -10.24 -17.98
CA ASN A 319 -1.49 -9.60 -17.47
C ASN A 319 -1.49 -8.07 -17.52
N PRO A 320 -2.37 -7.40 -16.77
CA PRO A 320 -2.36 -5.93 -16.69
C PRO A 320 -1.06 -5.37 -16.09
N ILE A 321 -0.27 -6.18 -15.39
CA ILE A 321 1.10 -5.86 -14.99
C ILE A 321 2.05 -6.73 -15.80
N VAL A 322 3.01 -6.11 -16.49
CA VAL A 322 4.02 -6.80 -17.30
C VAL A 322 5.43 -6.36 -16.91
N ARG A 323 6.40 -7.25 -17.10
CA ARG A 323 7.83 -6.94 -16.98
C ARG A 323 8.48 -7.06 -18.35
N PRO A 324 8.82 -5.92 -19.00
CA PRO A 324 9.39 -5.95 -20.34
C PRO A 324 10.73 -6.71 -20.34
N ARG A 325 10.88 -7.63 -21.28
CA ARG A 325 12.11 -8.41 -21.53
C ARG A 325 12.53 -9.44 -20.46
N PHE A 326 11.91 -9.45 -19.28
CA PHE A 326 12.36 -10.28 -18.14
C PHE A 326 11.28 -11.23 -17.59
N GLY A 327 10.15 -11.37 -18.29
CA GLY A 327 9.07 -12.27 -17.86
C GLY A 327 8.06 -11.58 -16.92
N LEU A 328 7.76 -12.24 -15.80
CA LEU A 328 6.76 -11.76 -14.84
C LEU A 328 7.38 -10.86 -13.76
N PRO A 329 6.65 -9.89 -13.20
CA PRO A 329 7.14 -9.06 -12.10
C PRO A 329 7.20 -9.82 -10.77
N THR A 330 8.02 -9.31 -9.85
CA THR A 330 8.02 -9.74 -8.44
C THR A 330 7.16 -8.78 -7.62
N MET A 331 6.40 -9.30 -6.67
CA MET A 331 5.60 -8.50 -5.74
C MET A 331 5.88 -8.91 -4.30
N THR A 332 6.04 -7.93 -3.43
CA THR A 332 6.16 -8.12 -1.98
C THR A 332 4.94 -7.48 -1.30
N LEU A 333 4.28 -8.23 -0.41
CA LEU A 333 3.26 -7.72 0.50
C LEU A 333 3.85 -7.62 1.90
N HIS A 334 3.85 -6.40 2.47
CA HIS A 334 4.46 -6.09 3.76
C HIS A 334 3.47 -5.36 4.67
N GLY A 335 2.66 -6.11 5.42
CA GLY A 335 1.73 -5.59 6.41
C GLY A 335 2.26 -5.75 7.84
N ASN A 336 1.54 -5.22 8.84
CA ASN A 336 1.93 -5.26 10.23
C ASN A 336 1.43 -6.54 10.93
N PRO A 337 2.30 -7.41 11.46
CA PRO A 337 1.88 -8.64 12.13
C PRO A 337 1.25 -8.37 13.50
N TYR A 338 1.61 -7.26 14.14
CA TYR A 338 1.17 -6.90 15.51
C TYR A 338 0.10 -5.81 15.53
N GLY A 339 -0.16 -5.18 14.39
CA GLY A 339 -1.15 -4.13 14.23
C GLY A 339 -2.59 -4.66 14.16
N PRO A 340 -3.57 -3.74 14.17
CA PRO A 340 -4.96 -4.10 13.93
C PRO A 340 -5.11 -4.74 12.54
N ALA A 341 -6.23 -5.43 12.31
CA ALA A 341 -6.53 -6.05 11.01
C ALA A 341 -6.64 -5.04 9.85
N SER A 342 -6.68 -3.73 10.17
CA SER A 342 -6.63 -2.65 9.19
C SER A 342 -5.22 -2.40 8.62
N ASP A 343 -4.17 -2.84 9.30
CA ASP A 343 -2.78 -2.63 8.89
C ASP A 343 -2.31 -3.77 7.98
N GLU A 344 -2.83 -3.78 6.78
CA GLU A 344 -2.63 -4.87 5.81
C GLU A 344 -2.04 -4.35 4.50
N ALA A 345 -1.11 -5.13 3.94
CA ALA A 345 -0.70 -5.01 2.55
C ALA A 345 -1.63 -5.86 1.67
N ILE A 346 -2.38 -5.23 0.77
CA ILE A 346 -3.42 -5.89 0.00
C ILE A 346 -3.11 -5.83 -1.49
N PHE A 347 -3.12 -7.01 -2.13
CA PHE A 347 -3.23 -7.13 -3.57
C PHE A 347 -4.66 -7.54 -3.93
N ARG A 348 -5.39 -6.67 -4.62
CA ARG A 348 -6.81 -6.85 -4.93
C ARG A 348 -7.07 -6.97 -6.41
N PHE A 349 -7.99 -7.86 -6.76
CA PHE A 349 -8.67 -7.87 -8.05
C PHE A 349 -10.00 -7.13 -7.94
N GLY A 350 -10.12 -6.00 -8.65
CA GLY A 350 -11.32 -5.16 -8.63
C GLY A 350 -12.45 -5.67 -9.53
N LEU A 351 -13.38 -4.79 -9.87
CA LEU A 351 -14.58 -5.08 -10.70
C LEU A 351 -14.25 -5.30 -12.18
N GLY A 352 -13.30 -6.15 -12.52
CA GLY A 352 -12.97 -6.52 -13.89
C GLY A 352 -13.57 -7.86 -14.30
N SER A 353 -13.78 -8.10 -15.60
CA SER A 353 -14.19 -9.41 -16.11
C SER A 353 -12.99 -10.30 -16.30
N GLY A 354 -12.79 -11.25 -15.39
CA GLY A 354 -11.85 -12.36 -15.58
C GLY A 354 -10.38 -11.95 -15.77
N ILE A 355 -9.76 -11.38 -14.73
CA ILE A 355 -8.37 -10.94 -14.79
C ILE A 355 -7.43 -12.15 -14.60
N ARG A 356 -6.44 -12.27 -15.49
CA ARG A 356 -5.30 -13.18 -15.31
C ARG A 356 -4.07 -12.34 -15.03
N GLN A 357 -3.39 -12.61 -13.91
CA GLN A 357 -2.12 -11.95 -13.58
C GLN A 357 -1.08 -12.97 -13.17
N GLY A 358 0.06 -12.93 -13.85
CA GLY A 358 1.24 -13.71 -13.47
C GLY A 358 2.24 -12.89 -12.66
N LEU A 359 2.86 -13.53 -11.68
CA LEU A 359 4.01 -12.98 -10.95
C LEU A 359 5.13 -14.01 -10.96
N ALA A 360 6.37 -13.57 -11.18
CA ALA A 360 7.54 -14.43 -11.01
C ALA A 360 7.66 -14.87 -9.55
N MET A 361 7.40 -13.96 -8.63
CA MET A 361 7.43 -14.25 -7.20
C MET A 361 6.40 -13.38 -6.46
N LEU A 362 5.68 -14.00 -5.55
CA LEU A 362 4.94 -13.30 -4.50
C LEU A 362 5.64 -13.58 -3.17
N GLN A 363 6.16 -12.54 -2.56
CA GLN A 363 6.81 -12.60 -1.25
C GLN A 363 5.88 -11.99 -0.19
N ILE A 364 5.64 -12.72 0.88
CA ILE A 364 4.90 -12.24 2.05
C ILE A 364 5.92 -11.91 3.13
N ARG A 365 5.95 -10.65 3.53
CA ARG A 365 6.67 -10.17 4.69
C ARG A 365 5.63 -9.87 5.76
N GLU A 366 5.64 -10.68 6.83
CA GLU A 366 4.76 -10.57 7.97
C GLU A 366 3.27 -10.83 7.62
N ARG A 367 2.49 -9.84 7.15
CA ARG A 367 1.08 -10.03 6.82
C ARG A 367 0.78 -9.52 5.41
N GLY A 368 0.22 -10.38 4.57
CA GLY A 368 -0.24 -10.04 3.22
C GLY A 368 -1.66 -10.53 2.97
N THR A 369 -2.39 -9.83 2.12
CA THR A 369 -3.75 -10.20 1.73
C THR A 369 -3.89 -10.24 0.20
N ILE A 370 -4.47 -11.32 -0.34
CA ILE A 370 -5.00 -11.37 -1.70
C ILE A 370 -6.52 -11.30 -1.60
N ASP A 371 -7.12 -10.25 -2.18
CA ASP A 371 -8.58 -10.07 -2.24
C ASP A 371 -9.04 -10.31 -3.69
N PHE A 372 -9.71 -11.43 -3.94
CA PHE A 372 -10.19 -11.79 -5.28
C PHE A 372 -11.37 -10.92 -5.76
N GLY A 373 -11.86 -10.00 -4.91
CA GLY A 373 -12.88 -9.04 -5.28
C GLY A 373 -14.21 -9.67 -5.72
N PRO A 374 -15.16 -8.87 -6.15
CA PRO A 374 -16.45 -9.33 -6.63
C PRO A 374 -16.48 -9.58 -8.14
N SER A 375 -15.38 -10.08 -8.73
CA SER A 375 -15.28 -10.28 -10.19
C SER A 375 -16.38 -11.20 -10.73
N PRO A 376 -17.10 -10.84 -11.78
CA PRO A 376 -18.11 -11.69 -12.40
C PRO A 376 -17.52 -12.87 -13.19
N GLY A 377 -16.27 -12.79 -13.59
CA GLY A 377 -15.54 -13.82 -14.34
C GLY A 377 -14.44 -14.53 -13.54
N PRO A 378 -13.81 -15.56 -14.09
CA PRO A 378 -12.71 -16.24 -13.43
C PRO A 378 -11.51 -15.30 -13.26
N THR A 379 -11.04 -15.20 -12.03
CA THR A 379 -9.83 -14.44 -11.68
C THR A 379 -8.70 -15.42 -11.37
N ILE A 380 -7.58 -15.27 -12.06
CA ILE A 380 -6.46 -16.19 -11.97
C ILE A 380 -5.21 -15.41 -11.57
N LEU A 381 -4.65 -15.75 -10.41
CA LEU A 381 -3.31 -15.36 -10.01
C LEU A 381 -2.41 -16.58 -10.12
N TYR A 382 -1.40 -16.50 -11.00
CA TYR A 382 -0.42 -17.58 -11.16
C TYR A 382 0.98 -17.08 -10.82
N LEU A 383 1.69 -17.86 -10.03
CA LEU A 383 2.98 -17.55 -9.42
C LEU A 383 4.02 -18.56 -9.85
N ASP A 384 5.18 -18.10 -10.31
CA ASP A 384 6.32 -19.02 -10.45
C ASP A 384 6.86 -19.42 -9.07
N GLN A 385 6.75 -18.52 -8.06
CA GLN A 385 7.18 -18.78 -6.69
C GLN A 385 6.30 -18.03 -5.66
N LEU A 386 6.02 -18.69 -4.52
CA LEU A 386 5.44 -18.11 -3.32
C LEU A 386 6.40 -18.28 -2.15
N THR A 387 6.70 -17.18 -1.41
CA THR A 387 7.65 -17.22 -0.29
C THR A 387 7.15 -16.41 0.91
N PHE A 388 7.59 -16.80 2.12
CA PHE A 388 7.21 -16.16 3.39
C PHE A 388 8.45 -15.62 4.14
N ASN A 389 9.41 -15.06 3.43
CA ASN A 389 10.62 -14.40 3.95
C ASN A 389 11.34 -15.15 5.11
N ASN A 390 11.27 -16.49 5.12
CA ASN A 390 11.76 -17.36 6.21
C ASN A 390 11.18 -17.03 7.60
N ASP A 391 10.06 -16.31 7.67
CA ASP A 391 9.36 -15.99 8.89
C ASP A 391 8.16 -16.96 9.07
N PRO A 392 8.20 -17.85 10.06
CA PRO A 392 7.09 -18.78 10.31
C PRO A 392 5.82 -18.08 10.82
N SER A 393 5.91 -16.83 11.28
CA SER A 393 4.78 -16.02 11.71
C SER A 393 4.12 -15.25 10.57
N ALA A 394 4.76 -15.19 9.40
CA ALA A 394 4.18 -14.52 8.22
C ALA A 394 2.92 -15.24 7.73
N VAL A 395 1.90 -14.45 7.40
CA VAL A 395 0.56 -14.96 7.06
C VAL A 395 0.07 -14.34 5.76
N LEU A 396 -0.42 -15.20 4.86
CA LEU A 396 -1.17 -14.80 3.67
C LEU A 396 -2.66 -15.04 3.90
N THR A 397 -3.45 -14.00 3.88
CA THR A 397 -4.92 -14.07 3.94
C THR A 397 -5.51 -14.02 2.53
N ILE A 398 -6.40 -14.96 2.21
CA ILE A 398 -7.15 -14.99 0.95
C ILE A 398 -8.60 -14.57 1.25
N ARG A 399 -9.05 -13.49 0.61
CA ARG A 399 -10.39 -12.94 0.78
C ARG A 399 -11.24 -13.10 -0.47
N LYS A 400 -12.55 -13.18 -0.26
CA LYS A 400 -13.57 -13.27 -1.32
C LYS A 400 -13.31 -14.40 -2.31
N TRP A 401 -12.77 -15.50 -1.79
CA TRP A 401 -12.60 -16.70 -2.58
C TRP A 401 -13.96 -17.19 -3.10
N ALA A 402 -14.00 -17.59 -4.35
CA ALA A 402 -15.17 -18.21 -4.96
C ALA A 402 -14.74 -19.44 -5.75
N ASP A 403 -15.25 -20.61 -5.36
CA ASP A 403 -14.98 -21.87 -6.05
C ASP A 403 -15.24 -21.75 -7.55
N ARG A 404 -14.30 -22.27 -8.36
CA ARG A 404 -14.34 -22.26 -9.83
C ARG A 404 -14.32 -20.86 -10.46
N ARG A 405 -14.10 -19.80 -9.66
CA ARG A 405 -13.95 -18.42 -10.14
C ARG A 405 -12.66 -17.77 -9.66
N SER A 406 -12.14 -18.19 -8.53
CA SER A 406 -10.88 -17.72 -7.96
C SER A 406 -9.83 -18.83 -8.05
N TYR A 407 -8.68 -18.52 -8.63
CA TYR A 407 -7.60 -19.47 -8.80
C TYR A 407 -6.30 -18.84 -8.31
N LEU A 408 -5.70 -19.46 -7.29
CA LEU A 408 -4.33 -19.18 -6.85
C LEU A 408 -3.48 -20.36 -7.27
N LEU A 409 -2.66 -20.17 -8.29
CA LEU A 409 -1.84 -21.19 -8.90
C LEU A 409 -0.37 -20.96 -8.57
N VAL A 410 0.33 -21.99 -8.14
CA VAL A 410 1.78 -21.95 -7.88
C VAL A 410 2.47 -23.02 -8.73
N LYS A 411 3.51 -22.61 -9.44
CA LYS A 411 4.25 -23.48 -10.35
C LYS A 411 4.88 -24.66 -9.61
N ARG A 412 4.77 -25.84 -10.21
CA ARG A 412 5.46 -27.04 -9.76
C ARG A 412 6.94 -26.92 -10.11
N THR A 413 7.81 -27.00 -9.13
CA THR A 413 9.23 -27.19 -9.37
C THR A 413 9.58 -28.64 -9.15
N TRP A 414 10.46 -29.20 -9.96
CA TRP A 414 10.91 -30.62 -9.83
C TRP A 414 11.54 -30.80 -8.45
N GLY A 415 10.99 -31.71 -7.65
CA GLY A 415 11.47 -31.97 -6.29
C GLY A 415 10.74 -31.18 -5.20
N ASP A 416 9.58 -30.60 -5.50
CA ASP A 416 8.85 -29.70 -4.62
C ASP A 416 8.39 -30.30 -3.31
N VAL A 417 9.17 -29.96 -2.30
CA VAL A 417 8.82 -30.01 -0.88
C VAL A 417 8.26 -28.66 -0.41
N ASN A 418 8.16 -27.64 -1.30
CA ASN A 418 8.02 -26.24 -0.86
C ASN A 418 6.57 -25.78 -0.61
N VAL A 419 5.59 -26.26 -1.38
CA VAL A 419 4.19 -25.84 -1.16
C VAL A 419 3.57 -26.45 0.11
N PRO A 420 3.74 -27.75 0.44
CA PRO A 420 3.18 -28.31 1.67
C PRO A 420 3.59 -27.60 2.97
N PRO A 421 4.87 -27.21 3.17
CA PRO A 421 5.29 -26.48 4.37
C PRO A 421 4.67 -25.10 4.52
N LEU A 422 4.26 -24.45 3.41
CA LEU A 422 3.72 -23.10 3.40
C LEU A 422 2.20 -23.04 3.65
N LEU A 423 1.49 -24.17 3.47
CA LEU A 423 0.02 -24.21 3.62
C LEU A 423 -0.50 -23.72 4.98
N PRO A 424 0.17 -24.01 6.13
CA PRO A 424 -0.26 -23.48 7.42
C PRO A 424 -0.25 -21.95 7.53
N GLN A 425 0.53 -21.27 6.69
CA GLN A 425 0.65 -19.80 6.65
C GLN A 425 -0.40 -19.16 5.74
N ILE A 426 -1.23 -19.95 5.04
CA ILE A 426 -2.25 -19.47 4.11
C ILE A 426 -3.63 -19.67 4.73
N HIS A 427 -4.36 -18.59 4.91
CA HIS A 427 -5.68 -18.56 5.51
C HIS A 427 -6.72 -18.07 4.52
N PHE A 428 -7.77 -18.83 4.33
CA PHE A 428 -8.94 -18.43 3.55
C PHE A 428 -10.01 -17.87 4.48
N GLU A 429 -10.37 -16.59 4.31
CA GLU A 429 -11.40 -15.94 5.13
C GLU A 429 -12.78 -16.59 4.90
N GLY A 430 -13.37 -17.14 5.98
CA GLY A 430 -14.67 -17.85 5.92
C GLY A 430 -14.59 -19.28 5.42
N TYR A 431 -13.41 -19.89 5.34
CA TYR A 431 -13.21 -21.26 4.90
C TYR A 431 -12.26 -22.02 5.85
N GLY A 432 -12.11 -23.31 5.61
CA GLY A 432 -11.15 -24.16 6.30
C GLY A 432 -9.69 -23.89 5.90
N PRO A 433 -8.74 -24.69 6.44
CA PRO A 433 -7.32 -24.55 6.13
C PRO A 433 -7.04 -24.72 4.64
N ALA A 434 -5.91 -24.15 4.20
CA ALA A 434 -5.45 -24.30 2.82
C ALA A 434 -5.03 -25.74 2.50
N ARG A 435 -5.27 -26.14 1.28
CA ARG A 435 -4.74 -27.36 0.67
C ARG A 435 -4.28 -27.09 -0.76
N TRP A 436 -3.48 -27.95 -1.31
CA TRP A 436 -3.17 -27.94 -2.73
C TRP A 436 -3.91 -29.09 -3.44
N GLU A 437 -4.31 -28.84 -4.67
CA GLU A 437 -4.97 -29.85 -5.50
C GLU A 437 -4.64 -29.63 -6.99
N PRO A 438 -4.78 -30.68 -7.83
CA PRO A 438 -4.79 -30.50 -9.27
C PRO A 438 -5.95 -29.59 -9.69
N HIS A 439 -5.76 -28.84 -10.77
CA HIS A 439 -6.79 -27.99 -11.36
C HIS A 439 -7.12 -28.44 -12.80
N ASP A 440 -8.23 -27.95 -13.32
CA ASP A 440 -8.78 -28.27 -14.64
C ASP A 440 -8.57 -27.15 -15.68
N LEU A 441 -7.77 -26.12 -15.34
CA LEU A 441 -7.49 -24.99 -16.22
C LEU A 441 -6.50 -25.36 -17.31
N ASN A 442 -6.92 -25.23 -18.57
CA ASN A 442 -6.03 -25.45 -19.72
C ASN A 442 -4.89 -24.42 -19.76
N GLY A 443 -3.68 -24.88 -20.03
CA GLY A 443 -2.48 -24.06 -20.13
C GLY A 443 -1.77 -23.76 -18.82
N PHE A 444 -2.16 -24.44 -17.74
CA PHE A 444 -1.50 -24.36 -16.43
C PHE A 444 -1.11 -25.74 -15.88
N ASP A 445 -0.83 -26.71 -16.74
CA ASP A 445 -0.54 -28.11 -16.37
C ASP A 445 0.64 -28.24 -15.39
N ASP A 446 1.57 -27.26 -15.40
CA ASP A 446 2.73 -27.20 -14.51
C ASP A 446 2.46 -26.48 -13.18
N TYR A 447 1.20 -26.22 -12.83
CA TYR A 447 0.84 -25.51 -11.60
C TYR A 447 0.03 -26.37 -10.64
N TRP A 448 0.14 -26.07 -9.35
CA TRP A 448 -0.77 -26.51 -8.31
C TRP A 448 -1.76 -25.42 -7.97
N GLN A 449 -3.00 -25.76 -7.77
CA GLN A 449 -3.98 -24.84 -7.20
C GLN A 449 -3.93 -24.91 -5.67
N ILE A 450 -3.85 -23.74 -5.04
CA ILE A 450 -4.07 -23.58 -3.60
C ILE A 450 -5.54 -23.21 -3.39
N THR A 451 -6.26 -24.01 -2.60
CA THR A 451 -7.70 -23.91 -2.38
C THR A 451 -8.02 -24.19 -0.90
N PRO A 452 -9.14 -23.68 -0.35
CA PRO A 452 -9.53 -24.03 1.00
C PRO A 452 -10.07 -25.47 1.09
N PHE A 453 -9.94 -26.08 2.27
CA PHE A 453 -10.80 -27.22 2.59
C PHE A 453 -12.24 -26.72 2.71
N PRO A 454 -13.22 -27.49 2.21
CA PRO A 454 -14.62 -27.18 2.47
C PRO A 454 -14.86 -27.13 3.99
N GLU A 455 -15.64 -26.16 4.45
CA GLU A 455 -15.97 -26.06 5.87
C GLU A 455 -16.66 -27.32 6.39
N PRO A 456 -16.46 -27.68 7.68
CA PRO A 456 -17.19 -28.80 8.31
C PRO A 456 -18.71 -28.63 8.24
N SER A 457 -19.22 -27.39 8.22
CA SER A 457 -20.64 -27.07 8.01
C SER A 457 -21.17 -27.55 6.66
N THR A 458 -20.34 -27.52 5.61
CA THR A 458 -20.72 -28.03 4.29
C THR A 458 -20.85 -29.56 4.32
N TYR A 459 -19.94 -30.24 5.01
CA TYR A 459 -20.05 -31.68 5.24
C TYR A 459 -21.26 -32.02 6.15
N GLY A 460 -21.50 -31.22 7.20
CA GLY A 460 -22.68 -31.37 8.07
C GLY A 460 -23.99 -31.24 7.29
N ALA A 461 -24.08 -30.30 6.37
CA ALA A 461 -25.24 -30.14 5.48
C ALA A 461 -25.40 -31.32 4.52
N ILE A 462 -24.30 -31.80 3.89
CA ILE A 462 -24.33 -32.96 3.01
C ILE A 462 -24.72 -34.22 3.78
N PHE A 463 -24.09 -34.46 4.93
CA PHE A 463 -24.45 -35.61 5.77
C PHE A 463 -25.86 -35.50 6.36
N GLY A 464 -26.30 -34.28 6.70
CA GLY A 464 -27.68 -34.01 7.13
C GLY A 464 -28.69 -34.37 6.06
N VAL A 465 -28.46 -33.90 4.82
CA VAL A 465 -29.33 -34.21 3.66
C VAL A 465 -29.33 -35.72 3.37
N MET A 466 -28.15 -36.36 3.37
CA MET A 466 -28.04 -37.80 3.17
C MET A 466 -28.74 -38.58 4.32
N GLY A 467 -28.56 -38.11 5.56
CA GLY A 467 -29.27 -38.70 6.73
C GLY A 467 -30.78 -38.61 6.59
N VAL A 468 -31.31 -37.44 6.24
CA VAL A 468 -32.76 -37.26 5.99
C VAL A 468 -33.22 -38.14 4.82
N ALA A 469 -32.48 -38.17 3.71
CA ALA A 469 -32.81 -39.02 2.56
C ALA A 469 -32.85 -40.51 2.96
N LEU A 470 -31.92 -40.97 3.80
CA LEU A 470 -31.87 -42.34 4.28
C LEU A 470 -33.06 -42.68 5.23
N VAL A 471 -33.46 -41.75 6.07
CA VAL A 471 -34.63 -41.89 6.95
C VAL A 471 -35.92 -41.94 6.13
N VAL A 472 -36.06 -41.07 5.14
CA VAL A 472 -37.24 -41.05 4.25
C VAL A 472 -37.31 -42.36 3.44
N TRP A 473 -36.17 -42.80 2.92
CA TRP A 473 -36.08 -44.06 2.17
C TRP A 473 -36.41 -45.27 3.05
N ARG A 474 -35.92 -45.35 4.31
CA ARG A 474 -36.27 -46.40 5.26
C ARG A 474 -37.75 -46.36 5.62
N LYS A 475 -38.33 -45.19 5.81
CA LYS A 475 -39.78 -45.04 6.11
C LYS A 475 -40.64 -45.52 4.95
N ARG A 476 -40.25 -45.19 3.71
CA ARG A 476 -40.94 -45.62 2.50
C ARG A 476 -40.87 -47.16 2.31
N ARG A 477 -39.73 -47.79 2.53
CA ARG A 477 -39.59 -49.24 2.49
C ARG A 477 -40.44 -49.92 3.56
N ARG A 478 -40.53 -49.38 4.78
CA ARG A 478 -41.40 -49.95 5.81
C ARG A 478 -42.89 -49.87 5.43
N SER A 479 -43.33 -48.77 4.86
CA SER A 479 -44.73 -48.65 4.40
C SER A 479 -45.05 -49.61 3.26
N GLU A 480 -44.13 -49.87 2.34
CA GLU A 480 -44.28 -50.86 1.26
C GLU A 480 -44.33 -52.29 1.79
N CYS A 481 -43.51 -52.63 2.78
CA CYS A 481 -43.59 -53.95 3.47
C CYS A 481 -44.89 -54.14 4.22
N THR A 482 -45.36 -53.09 4.88
CA THR A 482 -46.65 -53.17 5.62
C THR A 482 -47.84 -53.28 4.67
N ALA A 483 -47.82 -52.56 3.55
CA ALA A 483 -48.86 -52.67 2.52
C ALA A 483 -48.88 -54.08 1.86
N LYS A 484 -47.71 -54.68 1.66
CA LYS A 484 -47.60 -56.04 1.09
C LYS A 484 -48.12 -57.07 2.08
N LEU A 485 -47.80 -56.97 3.40
CA LEU A 485 -48.36 -57.88 4.41
C LEU A 485 -49.90 -57.75 4.55
N ALA A 486 -50.45 -56.52 4.42
CA ALA A 486 -51.87 -56.28 4.46
C ALA A 486 -52.59 -56.88 3.21
N ALA A 487 -51.92 -56.87 2.05
CA ALA A 487 -52.47 -57.45 0.81
C ALA A 487 -52.45 -58.99 0.86
N ASP A 488 -51.46 -59.61 1.46
CA ASP A 488 -51.33 -61.05 1.61
C ASP A 488 -52.32 -61.64 2.68
N THR A 489 -52.79 -60.81 3.63
CA THR A 489 -53.81 -61.23 4.68
C THR A 489 -55.25 -61.09 4.19
N LEU A 490 -55.49 -60.44 3.04
CA LEU A 490 -56.82 -60.25 2.49
C LEU A 490 -57.17 -61.19 1.31
N SER A 491 -56.42 -62.25 1.09
CA SER A 491 -56.77 -63.28 0.08
C SER A 491 -57.94 -64.12 0.65
N PRO A 492 -59.16 -64.07 0.04
CA PRO A 492 -60.28 -64.86 0.49
C PRO A 492 -60.03 -66.34 0.13
N TYR A 493 -60.13 -67.19 1.16
CA TYR A 493 -60.19 -68.64 1.07
C TYR A 493 -61.49 -69.04 0.38
N VAL A 494 -61.37 -69.40 -0.91
CA VAL A 494 -62.48 -69.95 -1.68
C VAL A 494 -62.59 -71.44 -1.32
N GLU A 495 -63.56 -71.77 -0.58
CA GLU A 495 -63.98 -73.16 -0.21
C GLU A 495 -64.68 -73.80 -1.41
N GLU A 496 -63.98 -74.65 -2.19
CA GLU A 496 -64.65 -75.51 -3.17
C GLU A 496 -65.34 -76.68 -2.45
N ARG A 497 -66.68 -76.74 -2.52
CA ARG A 497 -67.44 -77.97 -2.13
C ARG A 497 -67.44 -78.94 -3.32
N PRO A 498 -67.15 -80.21 -3.09
CA PRO A 498 -67.31 -81.25 -4.10
C PRO A 498 -68.80 -81.66 -4.26
N ARG A 499 -69.16 -81.90 -5.52
CA ARG A 499 -70.28 -82.78 -5.89
C ARG A 499 -69.77 -84.13 -6.28
#